data_0b41485d1949090bdbf9f8cbbbbc8acc
#
_entry.id   0b41485d1949090bdbf9f8cbbbbc8acc
#
_cell.length_a   1.000
_cell.length_b   1.000
_cell.length_c   1.000
_cell.angle_alpha   90.00
_cell.angle_beta   90.00
_cell.angle_gamma   90.00
#
_symmetry.space_group_name_H-M   'P 1'
#
loop_
_entity.id
_entity.type
_entity.pdbx_description
1 polymer ?
#
loop_
_entity_poly.entity_id
_entity_poly.type
_entity_poly.pdbx_seq_one_letter_code
_entity_poly.pdbx_strand_id
1 'polypeptide(L)'
;YILVRTSSRISEKAAHKSEISLDELADAVDMTQSSSPEEHVMLSGIVNFVNTEVQEIMKPRVDITALSVTDDYETVKQTIIRSGFSRIPVYEEDIDNIRGTLYVKDLLPYINHGNEFGWQQLVRKPYFVPEHKKINDLLGDFQSNKVHMAIVVDEYGSTLGLVSLEDIIEEIVGEISDESDADESFFTRLDEKSYLFDGKSHLGDFERVLGIDEETFADVKGDAETLAGLMLELKRDFPRKGDVFTSHDIRFTVQEMDGHRVDKIRVDLQ
;
A
#
# COMPACT_ATOMS: atom_id res chain seq x y z
N TYR A 1 39.51 42.14 -31.38
CA TYR A 1 39.61 40.63 -31.51
C TYR A 1 39.76 39.91 -30.17
N ILE A 2 40.02 40.61 -29.05
CA ILE A 2 40.20 40.01 -27.71
C ILE A 2 38.90 39.93 -26.91
N LEU A 3 37.89 40.73 -27.22
CA LEU A 3 36.60 40.77 -26.49
C LEU A 3 35.60 39.66 -26.85
N VAL A 4 35.77 38.94 -27.96
CA VAL A 4 34.86 37.86 -28.39
C VAL A 4 35.25 36.52 -27.78
N ARG A 5 36.47 36.35 -27.28
CA ARG A 5 36.96 35.08 -26.70
C ARG A 5 36.68 34.91 -25.21
N THR A 6 36.31 35.99 -24.53
CA THR A 6 35.94 35.91 -23.10
C THR A 6 34.46 35.64 -22.86
N SER A 7 33.61 35.95 -23.86
CA SER A 7 32.15 35.70 -23.76
C SER A 7 31.79 34.22 -23.92
N SER A 8 32.55 33.44 -24.71
CA SER A 8 32.29 32.02 -24.89
C SER A 8 32.66 31.16 -23.67
N ARG A 9 33.65 31.56 -22.87
CA ARG A 9 34.05 30.84 -21.66
C ARG A 9 33.13 31.08 -20.45
N ILE A 10 32.36 32.17 -20.45
CA ILE A 10 31.37 32.46 -19.42
C ILE A 10 30.06 31.73 -19.73
N SER A 11 29.74 31.53 -21.02
CA SER A 11 28.55 30.78 -21.45
C SER A 11 28.67 29.28 -21.21
N GLU A 12 29.87 28.68 -21.33
CA GLU A 12 30.07 27.25 -21.01
C GLU A 12 30.08 26.93 -19.51
N LYS A 13 30.41 27.91 -18.66
CA LYS A 13 30.35 27.72 -17.19
C LYS A 13 28.96 27.94 -16.59
N ALA A 14 28.06 28.58 -17.35
CA ALA A 14 26.65 28.78 -16.92
C ALA A 14 25.71 27.63 -17.36
N ALA A 15 26.21 26.67 -18.16
CA ALA A 15 25.44 25.50 -18.61
C ALA A 15 25.67 24.24 -17.77
N HIS A 16 26.49 24.29 -16.72
CA HIS A 16 26.41 23.28 -15.64
C HIS A 16 25.31 23.74 -14.68
N LYS A 17 24.05 23.55 -15.12
CA LYS A 17 22.93 23.39 -14.22
C LYS A 17 23.33 22.19 -13.35
N SER A 18 23.65 22.44 -12.09
CA SER A 18 23.83 21.38 -11.10
C SER A 18 22.53 20.58 -11.11
N GLU A 19 22.55 19.41 -11.71
CA GLU A 19 21.59 18.38 -11.39
C GLU A 19 21.87 18.09 -9.92
N ILE A 20 21.02 18.61 -9.03
CA ILE A 20 21.01 18.25 -7.62
C ILE A 20 20.79 16.73 -7.65
N SER A 21 21.72 15.97 -7.11
CA SER A 21 21.56 14.52 -7.05
C SER A 21 20.42 14.20 -6.08
N LEU A 22 19.73 13.08 -6.29
CA LEU A 22 18.66 12.63 -5.39
C LEU A 22 19.18 12.46 -3.96
N ASP A 23 20.45 12.05 -3.80
CA ASP A 23 21.13 11.94 -2.51
C ASP A 23 21.31 13.32 -1.83
N GLU A 24 21.65 14.36 -2.59
CA GLU A 24 21.72 15.74 -2.07
C GLU A 24 20.35 16.29 -1.71
N LEU A 25 19.27 15.87 -2.39
CA LEU A 25 17.90 16.20 -2.04
C LEU A 25 17.46 15.47 -0.77
N ALA A 26 17.79 14.18 -0.61
CA ALA A 26 17.52 13.40 0.59
C ALA A 26 18.19 14.03 1.82
N ASP A 27 19.49 14.33 1.72
CA ASP A 27 20.25 15.01 2.78
C ASP A 27 19.67 16.40 3.13
N ALA A 28 19.16 17.13 2.12
CA ALA A 28 18.53 18.42 2.33
C ALA A 28 17.17 18.32 3.04
N VAL A 29 16.39 17.26 2.75
CA VAL A 29 15.11 16.96 3.43
C VAL A 29 15.37 16.64 4.90
N ASP A 30 16.34 15.77 5.20
CA ASP A 30 16.71 15.39 6.56
C ASP A 30 17.25 16.57 7.39
N MET A 31 17.85 17.58 6.73
CA MET A 31 18.34 18.81 7.39
C MET A 31 17.25 19.85 7.64
N THR A 32 16.05 19.69 7.08
CA THR A 32 14.98 20.69 7.19
C THR A 32 14.17 20.51 8.48
N GLN A 33 14.72 20.93 9.60
CA GLN A 33 14.08 20.88 10.95
C GLN A 33 12.86 21.82 11.13
N SER A 34 12.37 22.48 10.08
CA SER A 34 11.30 23.50 10.16
C SER A 34 10.02 23.14 9.42
N SER A 35 9.91 21.95 8.84
CA SER A 35 8.72 21.47 8.13
C SER A 35 7.76 20.80 9.13
N SER A 36 6.45 20.83 8.82
CA SER A 36 5.51 20.00 9.56
C SER A 36 5.83 18.51 9.34
N PRO A 37 5.46 17.61 10.25
CA PRO A 37 5.68 16.17 10.06
C PRO A 37 5.14 15.68 8.70
N GLU A 38 4.00 16.20 8.25
CA GLU A 38 3.36 15.87 6.97
C GLU A 38 4.19 16.33 5.77
N GLU A 39 4.79 17.54 5.83
CA GLU A 39 5.68 18.03 4.77
C GLU A 39 6.95 17.19 4.66
N HIS A 40 7.48 16.71 5.79
CA HIS A 40 8.66 15.85 5.82
C HIS A 40 8.36 14.48 5.20
N VAL A 41 7.23 13.86 5.55
CA VAL A 41 6.76 12.59 4.96
C VAL A 41 6.61 12.72 3.45
N MET A 42 5.96 13.79 2.97
CA MET A 42 5.75 14.03 1.55
C MET A 42 7.08 14.23 0.78
N LEU A 43 8.02 14.99 1.36
CA LEU A 43 9.31 15.22 0.73
C LEU A 43 10.16 13.94 0.68
N SER A 44 10.18 13.15 1.75
CA SER A 44 10.83 11.84 1.78
C SER A 44 10.18 10.87 0.79
N GLY A 45 8.84 10.86 0.70
CA GLY A 45 8.10 10.09 -0.29
C GLY A 45 8.50 10.41 -1.73
N ILE A 46 8.67 11.70 -2.08
CA ILE A 46 9.12 12.11 -3.43
C ILE A 46 10.53 11.61 -3.75
N VAL A 47 11.45 11.62 -2.79
CA VAL A 47 12.82 11.12 -2.99
C VAL A 47 12.83 9.61 -3.21
N ASN A 48 12.08 8.87 -2.38
CA ASN A 48 11.98 7.42 -2.46
C ASN A 48 11.28 6.98 -3.74
N PHE A 49 10.19 7.65 -4.13
CA PHE A 49 9.40 7.35 -5.32
C PHE A 49 10.21 7.16 -6.61
N VAL A 50 11.27 7.94 -6.80
CA VAL A 50 12.11 7.84 -8.01
C VAL A 50 12.91 6.53 -8.04
N ASN A 51 13.25 5.98 -6.87
CA ASN A 51 14.09 4.79 -6.74
C ASN A 51 13.30 3.50 -6.50
N THR A 52 12.04 3.58 -6.09
CA THR A 52 11.18 2.44 -5.77
C THR A 52 10.85 1.61 -7.02
N GLU A 53 10.91 0.29 -6.89
CA GLU A 53 10.54 -0.67 -7.94
C GLU A 53 9.11 -1.19 -7.72
N VAL A 54 8.48 -1.63 -8.80
CA VAL A 54 7.11 -2.16 -8.79
C VAL A 54 6.95 -3.31 -7.79
N GLN A 55 7.96 -4.19 -7.68
CA GLN A 55 7.94 -5.31 -6.75
C GLN A 55 7.84 -4.90 -5.27
N GLU A 56 8.28 -3.70 -4.92
CA GLU A 56 8.27 -3.19 -3.54
C GLU A 56 6.88 -2.76 -3.09
N ILE A 57 6.04 -2.31 -4.05
CA ILE A 57 4.69 -1.78 -3.78
C ILE A 57 3.56 -2.67 -4.29
N MET A 58 3.86 -3.71 -5.10
CA MET A 58 2.82 -4.54 -5.70
C MET A 58 2.05 -5.34 -4.65
N LYS A 59 0.77 -5.53 -4.88
CA LYS A 59 -0.02 -6.52 -4.17
C LYS A 59 0.43 -7.92 -4.61
N PRO A 60 0.89 -8.79 -3.69
CA PRO A 60 1.42 -10.11 -4.02
C PRO A 60 0.35 -11.02 -4.65
N ARG A 61 0.79 -11.98 -5.47
CA ARG A 61 -0.06 -12.98 -6.15
C ARG A 61 -1.09 -13.65 -5.24
N VAL A 62 -0.68 -14.00 -4.02
CA VAL A 62 -1.52 -14.70 -3.05
C VAL A 62 -2.71 -13.88 -2.56
N ASP A 63 -2.61 -12.56 -2.67
CA ASP A 63 -3.63 -11.61 -2.21
C ASP A 63 -4.49 -11.06 -3.37
N ILE A 64 -4.24 -11.52 -4.61
CA ILE A 64 -5.01 -11.06 -5.77
C ILE A 64 -6.42 -11.65 -5.72
N THR A 65 -7.42 -10.79 -5.69
CA THR A 65 -8.80 -11.17 -6.03
C THR A 65 -8.95 -11.16 -7.55
N ALA A 66 -9.21 -12.31 -8.15
CA ALA A 66 -9.37 -12.48 -9.59
C ALA A 66 -10.63 -13.27 -9.93
N LEU A 67 -11.11 -13.15 -11.18
CA LEU A 67 -12.25 -13.88 -11.73
C LEU A 67 -11.76 -14.88 -12.78
N SER A 68 -12.37 -16.08 -12.80
CA SER A 68 -12.17 -17.01 -13.91
C SER A 68 -13.04 -16.61 -15.10
N VAL A 69 -12.54 -16.79 -16.32
CA VAL A 69 -13.37 -16.64 -17.54
C VAL A 69 -14.59 -17.57 -17.56
N THR A 70 -14.56 -18.65 -16.76
CA THR A 70 -15.65 -19.63 -16.64
C THR A 70 -16.67 -19.27 -15.57
N ASP A 71 -16.44 -18.23 -14.76
CA ASP A 71 -17.37 -17.81 -13.71
C ASP A 71 -18.69 -17.34 -14.34
N ASP A 72 -19.80 -17.71 -13.70
CA ASP A 72 -21.10 -17.19 -14.07
C ASP A 72 -21.28 -15.74 -13.60
N TYR A 73 -22.26 -15.05 -14.16
CA TYR A 73 -22.45 -13.63 -13.91
C TYR A 73 -22.83 -13.33 -12.45
N GLU A 74 -23.50 -14.25 -11.76
CA GLU A 74 -23.85 -14.10 -10.35
C GLU A 74 -22.60 -14.16 -9.45
N THR A 75 -21.69 -15.10 -9.73
CA THR A 75 -20.38 -15.18 -9.06
C THR A 75 -19.57 -13.90 -9.24
N VAL A 76 -19.57 -13.35 -10.46
CA VAL A 76 -18.90 -12.07 -10.76
C VAL A 76 -19.48 -10.94 -9.89
N LYS A 77 -20.80 -10.79 -9.84
CA LYS A 77 -21.45 -9.76 -9.00
C LYS A 77 -21.12 -9.91 -7.51
N GLN A 78 -21.16 -11.13 -6.99
CA GLN A 78 -20.84 -11.41 -5.60
C GLN A 78 -19.38 -11.11 -5.27
N THR A 79 -18.46 -11.46 -6.16
CA THR A 79 -17.04 -11.14 -6.00
C THR A 79 -16.81 -9.63 -5.96
N ILE A 80 -17.45 -8.87 -6.85
CA ILE A 80 -17.37 -7.41 -6.87
C ILE A 80 -17.89 -6.80 -5.57
N ILE A 81 -19.07 -7.22 -5.11
CA ILE A 81 -19.69 -6.70 -3.88
C ILE A 81 -18.82 -7.00 -2.66
N ARG A 82 -18.24 -8.21 -2.59
CA ARG A 82 -17.42 -8.63 -1.45
C ARG A 82 -16.06 -7.93 -1.44
N SER A 83 -15.43 -7.74 -2.61
CA SER A 83 -14.09 -7.15 -2.70
C SER A 83 -14.09 -5.63 -2.67
N GLY A 84 -15.15 -4.98 -3.16
CA GLY A 84 -15.23 -3.52 -3.32
C GLY A 84 -14.34 -2.94 -4.43
N PHE A 85 -13.58 -3.78 -5.15
CA PHE A 85 -12.62 -3.33 -6.13
C PHE A 85 -13.27 -2.80 -7.42
N SER A 86 -12.76 -1.71 -7.94
CA SER A 86 -13.20 -1.10 -9.21
C SER A 86 -12.70 -1.83 -10.45
N ARG A 87 -11.60 -2.61 -10.33
CA ARG A 87 -10.95 -3.36 -11.40
C ARG A 87 -10.51 -4.71 -10.88
N ILE A 88 -10.84 -5.77 -11.60
CA ILE A 88 -10.55 -7.14 -11.18
C ILE A 88 -9.87 -7.87 -12.35
N PRO A 89 -8.71 -8.49 -12.13
CA PRO A 89 -8.07 -9.37 -13.13
C PRO A 89 -8.96 -10.53 -13.48
N VAL A 90 -8.91 -10.94 -14.75
CA VAL A 90 -9.64 -12.10 -15.27
C VAL A 90 -8.64 -13.08 -15.86
N TYR A 91 -8.64 -14.31 -15.37
CA TYR A 91 -7.72 -15.37 -15.80
C TYR A 91 -8.45 -16.53 -16.47
N GLU A 92 -7.70 -17.31 -17.24
CA GLU A 92 -8.14 -18.57 -17.85
C GLU A 92 -7.24 -19.71 -17.35
N GLU A 93 -7.81 -20.78 -16.83
CA GLU A 93 -7.15 -21.92 -16.22
C GLU A 93 -6.48 -21.58 -14.88
N ASP A 94 -5.47 -20.72 -14.87
CA ASP A 94 -4.75 -20.28 -13.68
C ASP A 94 -4.37 -18.79 -13.73
N ILE A 95 -3.86 -18.28 -12.58
CA ILE A 95 -3.53 -16.87 -12.42
C ILE A 95 -2.31 -16.42 -13.27
N ASP A 96 -1.52 -17.33 -13.81
CA ASP A 96 -0.43 -16.99 -14.73
C ASP A 96 -0.95 -16.68 -16.12
N ASN A 97 -2.17 -17.09 -16.43
CA ASN A 97 -2.82 -16.82 -17.71
C ASN A 97 -3.88 -15.73 -17.59
N ILE A 98 -3.45 -14.50 -17.31
CA ILE A 98 -4.35 -13.35 -17.24
C ILE A 98 -4.84 -12.97 -18.64
N ARG A 99 -6.15 -13.04 -18.87
CA ARG A 99 -6.82 -12.72 -20.14
C ARG A 99 -7.17 -11.24 -20.23
N GLY A 100 -7.34 -10.57 -19.09
CA GLY A 100 -7.67 -9.16 -19.07
C GLY A 100 -8.05 -8.61 -17.71
N THR A 101 -8.64 -7.44 -17.75
CA THR A 101 -9.16 -6.72 -16.58
C THR A 101 -10.62 -6.39 -16.80
N LEU A 102 -11.47 -6.75 -15.85
CA LEU A 102 -12.86 -6.34 -15.80
C LEU A 102 -12.98 -5.02 -15.03
N TYR A 103 -13.59 -4.02 -15.65
CA TYR A 103 -13.91 -2.76 -14.98
C TYR A 103 -15.34 -2.82 -14.47
N VAL A 104 -15.55 -2.69 -13.17
CA VAL A 104 -16.87 -2.78 -12.54
C VAL A 104 -17.86 -1.77 -13.14
N LYS A 105 -17.40 -0.56 -13.46
CA LYS A 105 -18.24 0.45 -14.11
C LYS A 105 -18.86 0.02 -15.44
N ASP A 106 -18.18 -0.86 -16.19
CA ASP A 106 -18.66 -1.34 -17.50
C ASP A 106 -19.81 -2.35 -17.33
N LEU A 107 -19.98 -2.93 -16.13
CA LEU A 107 -21.09 -3.82 -15.79
C LEU A 107 -22.37 -3.08 -15.38
N LEU A 108 -22.29 -1.80 -14.98
CA LEU A 108 -23.43 -1.06 -14.46
C LEU A 108 -24.67 -1.08 -15.38
N PRO A 109 -24.55 -0.97 -16.73
CA PRO A 109 -25.69 -1.07 -17.61
C PRO A 109 -26.35 -2.45 -17.63
N TYR A 110 -25.64 -3.49 -17.19
CA TYR A 110 -26.02 -4.89 -17.28
C TYR A 110 -26.38 -5.52 -15.93
N ILE A 111 -26.41 -4.75 -14.85
CA ILE A 111 -26.53 -5.23 -13.46
C ILE A 111 -27.79 -6.12 -13.23
N ASN A 112 -28.87 -5.87 -13.98
CA ASN A 112 -30.14 -6.60 -13.87
C ASN A 112 -30.22 -7.81 -14.80
N HIS A 113 -29.13 -8.17 -15.53
CA HIS A 113 -29.13 -9.36 -16.39
C HIS A 113 -28.94 -10.62 -15.56
N GLY A 114 -29.46 -11.75 -16.06
CA GLY A 114 -29.29 -13.07 -15.46
C GLY A 114 -27.93 -13.72 -15.81
N ASN A 115 -27.74 -14.95 -15.35
CA ASN A 115 -26.50 -15.71 -15.52
C ASN A 115 -26.12 -16.01 -16.97
N GLU A 116 -27.07 -15.91 -17.91
CA GLU A 116 -26.82 -16.06 -19.34
C GLU A 116 -26.08 -14.86 -19.94
N PHE A 117 -25.85 -13.79 -19.18
CA PHE A 117 -25.12 -12.63 -19.70
C PHE A 117 -23.63 -12.94 -19.90
N GLY A 118 -23.17 -12.80 -21.13
CA GLY A 118 -21.78 -13.02 -21.53
C GLY A 118 -20.87 -11.85 -21.10
N TRP A 119 -20.62 -11.69 -19.83
CA TRP A 119 -19.82 -10.60 -19.25
C TRP A 119 -18.37 -10.56 -19.76
N GLN A 120 -17.84 -11.70 -20.24
CA GLN A 120 -16.47 -11.82 -20.77
C GLN A 120 -16.20 -10.85 -21.93
N GLN A 121 -17.23 -10.44 -22.68
CA GLN A 121 -17.10 -9.43 -23.74
C GLN A 121 -16.70 -8.04 -23.25
N LEU A 122 -16.84 -7.76 -21.95
CA LEU A 122 -16.48 -6.50 -21.32
C LEU A 122 -15.04 -6.50 -20.79
N VAL A 123 -14.35 -7.66 -20.82
CA VAL A 123 -12.97 -7.79 -20.35
C VAL A 123 -12.04 -7.03 -21.29
N ARG A 124 -11.28 -6.09 -20.73
CA ARG A 124 -10.30 -5.29 -21.46
C ARG A 124 -8.94 -5.96 -21.46
N LYS A 125 -8.10 -5.63 -22.44
CA LYS A 125 -6.73 -6.17 -22.53
C LYS A 125 -5.95 -5.88 -21.26
N PRO A 126 -5.18 -6.85 -20.75
CA PRO A 126 -4.34 -6.62 -19.57
C PRO A 126 -3.14 -5.76 -19.95
N TYR A 127 -2.59 -5.04 -18.97
CA TYR A 127 -1.33 -4.35 -19.08
C TYR A 127 -0.31 -5.07 -18.21
N PHE A 128 0.81 -5.52 -18.79
CA PHE A 128 1.85 -6.26 -18.07
C PHE A 128 3.08 -5.39 -17.87
N VAL A 129 3.72 -5.55 -16.72
CA VAL A 129 4.97 -4.85 -16.38
C VAL A 129 5.95 -5.80 -15.69
N PRO A 130 7.27 -5.66 -15.93
CA PRO A 130 8.27 -6.42 -15.18
C PRO A 130 8.40 -5.88 -13.75
N GLU A 131 8.75 -6.76 -12.82
CA GLU A 131 8.87 -6.46 -11.38
C GLU A 131 9.88 -5.36 -11.06
N HIS A 132 10.99 -5.28 -11.80
CA HIS A 132 12.07 -4.28 -11.59
C HIS A 132 11.82 -2.92 -12.26
N LYS A 133 10.62 -2.69 -12.82
CA LYS A 133 10.29 -1.40 -13.40
C LYS A 133 10.17 -0.35 -12.30
N LYS A 134 10.73 0.84 -12.54
CA LYS A 134 10.57 1.97 -11.60
C LYS A 134 9.13 2.50 -11.63
N ILE A 135 8.59 2.82 -10.45
CA ILE A 135 7.19 3.26 -10.32
C ILE A 135 6.95 4.61 -10.97
N ASN A 136 7.95 5.49 -11.04
CA ASN A 136 7.84 6.76 -11.74
C ASN A 136 7.61 6.56 -13.25
N ASP A 137 8.30 5.58 -13.87
CA ASP A 137 8.13 5.23 -15.28
C ASP A 137 6.77 4.55 -15.51
N LEU A 138 6.34 3.72 -14.55
CA LEU A 138 5.01 3.11 -14.58
C LEU A 138 3.89 4.14 -14.50
N LEU A 139 4.06 5.18 -13.68
CA LEU A 139 3.10 6.29 -13.62
C LEU A 139 2.96 6.98 -14.98
N GLY A 140 4.07 7.23 -15.67
CA GLY A 140 4.07 7.76 -17.04
C GLY A 140 3.36 6.84 -18.03
N ASP A 141 3.56 5.54 -17.91
CA ASP A 141 2.87 4.55 -18.73
C ASP A 141 1.36 4.52 -18.45
N PHE A 142 0.94 4.56 -17.20
CA PHE A 142 -0.47 4.60 -16.84
C PHE A 142 -1.18 5.81 -17.44
N GLN A 143 -0.55 6.98 -17.39
CA GLN A 143 -1.07 8.20 -17.99
C GLN A 143 -1.17 8.09 -19.52
N SER A 144 -0.10 7.60 -20.16
CA SER A 144 0.00 7.51 -21.62
C SER A 144 -0.98 6.48 -22.21
N ASN A 145 -1.12 5.32 -21.55
CA ASN A 145 -1.97 4.23 -22.00
C ASN A 145 -3.41 4.32 -21.44
N LYS A 146 -3.69 5.27 -20.54
CA LYS A 146 -4.99 5.44 -19.86
C LYS A 146 -5.42 4.16 -19.15
N VAL A 147 -4.48 3.49 -18.52
CA VAL A 147 -4.69 2.31 -17.66
C VAL A 147 -4.38 2.68 -16.21
N HIS A 148 -4.96 1.98 -15.26
CA HIS A 148 -4.82 2.27 -13.83
C HIS A 148 -4.51 1.00 -13.03
N MET A 149 -4.15 -0.07 -13.70
CA MET A 149 -3.74 -1.33 -13.08
C MET A 149 -2.86 -2.09 -14.05
N ALA A 150 -1.78 -2.68 -13.55
CA ALA A 150 -0.88 -3.55 -14.30
C ALA A 150 -0.72 -4.89 -13.57
N ILE A 151 -0.51 -5.94 -14.34
CA ILE A 151 -0.11 -7.27 -13.85
C ILE A 151 1.40 -7.31 -13.85
N VAL A 152 1.99 -7.63 -12.69
CA VAL A 152 3.43 -7.73 -12.52
C VAL A 152 3.88 -9.14 -12.85
N VAL A 153 4.86 -9.27 -13.73
CA VAL A 153 5.36 -10.56 -14.19
C VAL A 153 6.88 -10.67 -14.05
N ASP A 154 7.34 -11.91 -13.86
CA ASP A 154 8.76 -12.27 -13.90
C ASP A 154 9.27 -12.41 -15.35
N GLU A 155 10.56 -12.78 -15.51
CA GLU A 155 11.21 -13.02 -16.80
C GLU A 155 10.68 -14.26 -17.53
N TYR A 156 9.93 -15.12 -16.87
CA TYR A 156 9.31 -16.32 -17.45
C TYR A 156 7.85 -16.09 -17.82
N GLY A 157 7.29 -14.92 -17.45
CA GLY A 157 5.88 -14.56 -17.68
C GLY A 157 4.92 -15.03 -16.61
N SER A 158 5.44 -15.52 -15.45
CA SER A 158 4.58 -15.89 -14.32
C SER A 158 4.08 -14.63 -13.61
N THR A 159 2.84 -14.63 -13.15
CA THR A 159 2.26 -13.52 -12.40
C THR A 159 2.82 -13.48 -10.98
N LEU A 160 3.52 -12.41 -10.63
CA LEU A 160 4.03 -12.15 -9.30
C LEU A 160 3.05 -11.38 -8.43
N GLY A 161 2.30 -10.46 -9.05
CA GLY A 161 1.39 -9.57 -8.34
C GLY A 161 0.60 -8.67 -9.28
N LEU A 162 -0.01 -7.64 -8.71
CA LEU A 162 -0.58 -6.52 -9.46
C LEU A 162 -0.21 -5.21 -8.77
N VAL A 163 -0.22 -4.14 -9.54
CA VAL A 163 -0.01 -2.77 -9.04
C VAL A 163 -1.06 -1.87 -9.65
N SER A 164 -1.64 -0.99 -8.85
CA SER A 164 -2.61 0.02 -9.28
C SER A 164 -2.01 1.43 -9.31
N LEU A 165 -2.74 2.37 -9.88
CA LEU A 165 -2.37 3.79 -9.84
C LEU A 165 -2.44 4.31 -8.40
N GLU A 166 -3.39 3.81 -7.66
CA GLU A 166 -3.63 4.12 -6.26
C GLU A 166 -2.38 3.79 -5.42
N ASP A 167 -1.80 2.57 -5.58
CA ASP A 167 -0.58 2.13 -4.87
C ASP A 167 0.62 3.06 -5.18
N ILE A 168 0.76 3.51 -6.44
CA ILE A 168 1.83 4.43 -6.85
C ILE A 168 1.67 5.82 -6.21
N ILE A 169 0.43 6.30 -6.09
CA ILE A 169 0.15 7.62 -5.50
C ILE A 169 0.40 7.58 -3.98
N GLU A 170 0.09 6.47 -3.34
CA GLU A 170 0.31 6.24 -1.91
C GLU A 170 1.78 6.41 -1.53
N GLU A 171 2.72 5.95 -2.37
CA GLU A 171 4.17 6.13 -2.16
C GLU A 171 4.62 7.61 -2.13
N ILE A 172 3.88 8.50 -2.79
CA ILE A 172 4.20 9.94 -2.82
C ILE A 172 3.54 10.67 -1.66
N VAL A 173 2.29 10.36 -1.39
CA VAL A 173 1.43 11.14 -0.49
C VAL A 173 1.41 10.55 0.92
N GLY A 174 1.85 9.28 1.06
CA GLY A 174 1.63 8.49 2.26
C GLY A 174 0.15 8.07 2.38
N GLU A 175 -0.18 7.35 3.41
CA GLU A 175 -1.60 7.07 3.72
C GLU A 175 -2.31 8.42 3.91
N ILE A 176 -3.19 8.77 2.96
CA ILE A 176 -4.08 9.91 3.13
C ILE A 176 -5.12 9.48 4.15
N SER A 177 -4.88 9.74 5.43
CA SER A 177 -5.94 9.64 6.41
C SER A 177 -6.92 10.78 6.12
N ASP A 178 -7.99 10.49 5.39
CA ASP A 178 -9.12 11.41 5.26
C ASP A 178 -9.77 11.55 6.63
N GLU A 179 -10.09 12.78 7.04
CA GLU A 179 -10.85 13.04 8.27
C GLU A 179 -12.22 12.34 8.26
N SER A 180 -12.63 11.79 7.13
CA SER A 180 -13.83 10.96 6.94
C SER A 180 -13.58 9.44 6.96
N ASP A 181 -12.31 8.95 6.97
CA ASP A 181 -11.97 7.52 7.13
C ASP A 181 -12.12 7.01 8.57
N ALA A 182 -12.78 7.77 9.42
CA ALA A 182 -13.23 7.38 10.75
C ALA A 182 -14.17 6.13 10.77
N ASP A 183 -14.47 5.53 9.61
CA ASP A 183 -15.37 4.38 9.47
C ASP A 183 -14.69 3.03 9.15
N GLU A 184 -13.39 2.99 8.83
CA GLU A 184 -12.58 1.75 8.99
C GLU A 184 -11.70 1.88 10.22
N SER A 185 -12.32 2.00 11.38
CA SER A 185 -11.58 2.11 12.64
C SER A 185 -10.77 0.84 12.87
N PHE A 186 -9.44 0.93 12.73
CA PHE A 186 -8.49 -0.11 13.14
C PHE A 186 -8.62 -0.44 14.63
N PHE A 187 -9.53 0.22 15.31
CA PHE A 187 -9.91 -0.06 16.69
C PHE A 187 -11.39 0.19 16.93
N THR A 188 -11.94 -0.47 17.94
CA THR A 188 -13.28 -0.23 18.49
C THR A 188 -13.13 0.06 19.97
N ARG A 189 -13.67 1.20 20.43
CA ARG A 189 -13.72 1.48 21.86
C ARG A 189 -14.84 0.66 22.52
N LEU A 190 -14.47 -0.22 23.45
CA LEU A 190 -15.42 -1.10 24.16
C LEU A 190 -16.03 -0.41 25.38
N ASP A 191 -15.19 0.35 26.14
CA ASP A 191 -15.60 1.17 27.28
C ASP A 191 -14.59 2.31 27.51
N GLU A 192 -14.65 2.97 28.69
CA GLU A 192 -13.78 4.12 28.98
C GLU A 192 -12.29 3.80 28.98
N LYS A 193 -11.92 2.56 29.29
CA LYS A 193 -10.55 2.10 29.44
C LYS A 193 -10.20 0.87 28.58
N SER A 194 -11.14 0.37 27.77
CA SER A 194 -10.96 -0.85 26.99
C SER A 194 -11.20 -0.60 25.51
N TYR A 195 -10.31 -1.13 24.70
CA TYR A 195 -10.30 -0.99 23.24
C TYR A 195 -10.08 -2.36 22.59
N LEU A 196 -10.60 -2.56 21.40
CA LEU A 196 -10.31 -3.70 20.54
C LEU A 196 -9.59 -3.18 19.28
N PHE A 197 -8.33 -3.51 19.12
CA PHE A 197 -7.50 -3.09 18.00
C PHE A 197 -7.30 -4.23 16.99
N ASP A 198 -7.09 -3.88 15.74
CA ASP A 198 -6.58 -4.79 14.73
C ASP A 198 -5.10 -5.09 15.01
N GLY A 199 -4.70 -6.35 14.84
CA GLY A 199 -3.30 -6.73 15.04
C GLY A 199 -2.34 -6.03 14.07
N LYS A 200 -2.82 -5.63 12.89
CA LYS A 200 -2.07 -4.87 11.88
C LYS A 200 -1.90 -3.38 12.20
N SER A 201 -2.56 -2.85 13.21
CA SER A 201 -2.47 -1.44 13.60
C SER A 201 -1.03 -1.05 13.89
N HIS A 202 -0.57 0.05 13.30
CA HIS A 202 0.76 0.59 13.58
C HIS A 202 0.88 1.06 15.02
N LEU A 203 2.06 0.88 15.63
CA LEU A 203 2.29 1.27 17.03
C LEU A 203 2.08 2.75 17.24
N GLY A 204 2.54 3.61 16.33
CA GLY A 204 2.33 5.05 16.41
C GLY A 204 0.85 5.46 16.42
N ASP A 205 -0.01 4.80 15.62
CA ASP A 205 -1.45 5.05 15.62
C ASP A 205 -2.12 4.56 16.90
N PHE A 206 -1.69 3.41 17.39
CA PHE A 206 -2.13 2.85 18.67
C PHE A 206 -1.79 3.80 19.83
N GLU A 207 -0.55 4.29 19.90
CA GLU A 207 -0.07 5.22 20.92
C GLU A 207 -0.84 6.55 20.87
N ARG A 208 -1.11 7.07 19.67
CA ARG A 208 -1.91 8.28 19.45
C ARG A 208 -3.36 8.12 19.94
N VAL A 209 -4.01 7.01 19.64
CA VAL A 209 -5.41 6.72 20.07
C VAL A 209 -5.51 6.68 21.60
N LEU A 210 -4.49 6.11 22.27
CA LEU A 210 -4.46 6.02 23.73
C LEU A 210 -3.95 7.32 24.41
N GLY A 211 -3.39 8.26 23.62
CA GLY A 211 -2.80 9.49 24.14
C GLY A 211 -1.54 9.26 24.96
N ILE A 212 -0.77 8.23 24.63
CA ILE A 212 0.52 7.90 25.26
C ILE A 212 1.69 8.33 24.38
N ASP A 213 2.88 8.42 24.96
CA ASP A 213 4.10 8.84 24.27
C ASP A 213 4.50 7.81 23.20
N GLU A 214 4.93 8.27 22.01
CA GLU A 214 5.38 7.43 20.89
C GLU A 214 6.60 6.56 21.21
N GLU A 215 7.35 6.87 22.29
CA GLU A 215 8.47 6.08 22.76
C GLU A 215 8.09 5.13 23.92
N THR A 216 6.83 5.05 24.31
CA THR A 216 6.38 4.24 25.46
C THR A 216 6.86 2.79 25.38
N PHE A 217 6.87 2.19 24.20
CA PHE A 217 7.27 0.79 24.01
C PHE A 217 8.70 0.63 23.44
N ALA A 218 9.51 1.70 23.38
CA ALA A 218 10.83 1.67 22.78
C ALA A 218 11.77 0.61 23.39
N ASP A 219 11.61 0.31 24.69
CA ASP A 219 12.40 -0.68 25.43
C ASP A 219 12.00 -2.13 25.17
N VAL A 220 10.80 -2.39 24.65
CA VAL A 220 10.22 -3.75 24.47
C VAL A 220 9.79 -4.06 23.05
N LYS A 221 9.63 -3.07 22.17
CA LYS A 221 9.11 -3.29 20.80
C LYS A 221 10.10 -3.95 19.85
N GLY A 222 11.43 -3.89 20.13
CA GLY A 222 12.44 -4.37 19.19
C GLY A 222 12.24 -3.75 17.79
N ASP A 223 12.13 -4.59 16.76
CA ASP A 223 11.87 -4.18 15.36
C ASP A 223 10.36 -4.19 15.01
N ALA A 224 9.46 -4.29 16.00
CA ALA A 224 8.02 -4.33 15.77
C ALA A 224 7.48 -2.95 15.37
N GLU A 225 6.73 -2.91 14.26
CA GLU A 225 6.03 -1.72 13.77
C GLU A 225 4.52 -1.78 14.03
N THR A 226 3.99 -2.99 14.34
CA THR A 226 2.55 -3.22 14.55
C THR A 226 2.27 -3.80 15.93
N LEU A 227 1.00 -3.72 16.37
CA LEU A 227 0.55 -4.35 17.62
C LEU A 227 0.77 -5.86 17.62
N ALA A 228 0.52 -6.55 16.52
CA ALA A 228 0.81 -7.99 16.40
C ALA A 228 2.31 -8.27 16.56
N GLY A 229 3.16 -7.42 15.99
CA GLY A 229 4.62 -7.47 16.17
C GLY A 229 5.02 -7.28 17.62
N LEU A 230 4.45 -6.30 18.31
CA LEU A 230 4.69 -6.08 19.76
C LEU A 230 4.30 -7.32 20.58
N MET A 231 3.20 -8.00 20.25
CA MET A 231 2.81 -9.25 20.95
C MET A 231 3.83 -10.36 20.75
N LEU A 232 4.44 -10.46 19.56
CA LEU A 232 5.53 -11.41 19.27
C LEU A 232 6.78 -11.09 20.11
N GLU A 233 7.19 -9.82 20.17
CA GLU A 233 8.35 -9.38 20.97
C GLU A 233 8.14 -9.62 22.47
N LEU A 234 6.97 -9.28 23.01
CA LEU A 234 6.63 -9.50 24.42
C LEU A 234 6.61 -10.98 24.78
N LYS A 235 6.13 -11.85 23.88
CA LYS A 235 6.08 -13.30 24.12
C LYS A 235 7.41 -14.00 23.83
N ARG A 236 8.19 -13.50 22.88
CA ARG A 236 9.38 -14.17 22.32
C ARG A 236 9.05 -15.54 21.69
N ASP A 237 7.82 -15.73 21.27
CA ASP A 237 7.26 -16.92 20.63
C ASP A 237 5.93 -16.52 19.95
N PHE A 238 5.34 -17.42 19.14
CA PHE A 238 4.06 -17.15 18.49
C PHE A 238 2.92 -17.01 19.52
N PRO A 239 2.19 -15.86 19.53
CA PRO A 239 1.02 -15.69 20.39
C PRO A 239 -0.09 -16.67 20.05
N ARG A 240 -0.96 -16.95 21.03
CA ARG A 240 -2.14 -17.80 20.88
C ARG A 240 -3.37 -17.04 21.36
N LYS A 241 -4.53 -17.38 20.83
CA LYS A 241 -5.80 -16.85 21.33
C LYS A 241 -5.92 -17.03 22.84
N GLY A 242 -6.21 -15.94 23.53
CA GLY A 242 -6.35 -15.89 25.00
C GLY A 242 -5.04 -15.58 25.75
N ASP A 243 -3.90 -15.44 25.06
CA ASP A 243 -2.67 -14.99 25.71
C ASP A 243 -2.86 -13.56 26.23
N VAL A 244 -2.31 -13.31 27.41
CA VAL A 244 -2.38 -12.00 28.09
C VAL A 244 -0.96 -11.50 28.37
N PHE A 245 -0.69 -10.27 28.01
CA PHE A 245 0.56 -9.57 28.26
C PHE A 245 0.29 -8.28 29.02
N THR A 246 1.22 -7.84 29.83
CA THR A 246 1.14 -6.54 30.51
C THR A 246 2.46 -5.82 30.31
N SER A 247 2.40 -4.60 29.79
CA SER A 247 3.54 -3.70 29.62
C SER A 247 3.07 -2.27 29.83
N HIS A 248 3.84 -1.45 30.57
CA HIS A 248 3.58 -0.02 30.81
C HIS A 248 2.15 0.28 31.30
N ASP A 249 1.66 -0.51 32.29
CA ASP A 249 0.31 -0.40 32.86
C ASP A 249 -0.83 -0.64 31.83
N ILE A 250 -0.50 -1.24 30.69
CA ILE A 250 -1.45 -1.63 29.66
C ILE A 250 -1.50 -3.16 29.59
N ARG A 251 -2.71 -3.69 29.60
CA ARG A 251 -2.96 -5.13 29.43
C ARG A 251 -3.43 -5.41 28.03
N PHE A 252 -2.72 -6.29 27.34
CA PHE A 252 -3.05 -6.80 26.00
C PHE A 252 -3.59 -8.21 26.11
N THR A 253 -4.68 -8.50 25.43
CA THR A 253 -5.27 -9.86 25.36
C THR A 253 -5.50 -10.21 23.89
N VAL A 254 -4.89 -11.29 23.40
CA VAL A 254 -5.13 -11.80 22.04
C VAL A 254 -6.55 -12.34 21.94
N GLN A 255 -7.44 -11.59 21.28
CA GLN A 255 -8.86 -11.95 21.13
C GLN A 255 -9.09 -12.89 19.95
N GLU A 256 -8.48 -12.61 18.81
CA GLU A 256 -8.67 -13.39 17.59
C GLU A 256 -7.35 -13.63 16.87
N MET A 257 -7.30 -14.77 16.17
CA MET A 257 -6.17 -15.20 15.34
C MET A 257 -6.69 -15.54 13.95
N ASP A 258 -5.94 -15.16 12.92
CA ASP A 258 -6.12 -15.62 11.54
C ASP A 258 -4.91 -16.50 11.17
N GLY A 259 -5.10 -17.84 11.23
CA GLY A 259 -4.00 -18.80 11.11
C GLY A 259 -2.94 -18.59 12.20
N HIS A 260 -1.77 -18.12 11.81
CA HIS A 260 -0.65 -17.80 12.71
C HIS A 260 -0.53 -16.31 13.02
N ARG A 261 -1.37 -15.46 12.43
CA ARG A 261 -1.35 -14.00 12.63
C ARG A 261 -2.33 -13.62 13.73
N VAL A 262 -1.91 -12.71 14.62
CA VAL A 262 -2.81 -12.05 15.57
C VAL A 262 -3.71 -11.09 14.79
N ASP A 263 -5.03 -11.32 14.86
CA ASP A 263 -6.00 -10.51 14.11
C ASP A 263 -6.61 -9.41 14.97
N LYS A 264 -7.09 -9.72 16.18
CA LYS A 264 -7.68 -8.75 17.11
C LYS A 264 -7.03 -8.83 18.48
N ILE A 265 -6.72 -7.67 19.03
CA ILE A 265 -6.09 -7.50 20.33
C ILE A 265 -6.97 -6.59 21.20
N ARG A 266 -7.43 -7.11 22.34
CA ARG A 266 -8.06 -6.29 23.34
C ARG A 266 -6.99 -5.61 24.20
N VAL A 267 -7.16 -4.31 24.41
CA VAL A 267 -6.28 -3.46 25.19
C VAL A 267 -7.07 -2.84 26.33
N ASP A 268 -6.61 -3.07 27.57
CA ASP A 268 -7.23 -2.55 28.77
C ASP A 268 -6.21 -1.65 29.50
N LEU A 269 -6.53 -0.36 29.71
CA LEU A 269 -5.75 0.59 30.50
C LEU A 269 -6.00 0.33 31.99
N GLN A 270 -4.94 0.18 32.77
CA GLN A 270 -5.03 -0.06 34.22
C GLN A 270 -5.23 1.21 35.05
#